data_c50bd33bb90785e822e70ae22e7cf92d
#
_entry.id   c50bd33bb90785e822e70ae22e7cf92d
#
_cell.length_a   1.000
_cell.length_b   1.000
_cell.length_c   1.000
_cell.angle_alpha   90.00
_cell.angle_beta   90.00
_cell.angle_gamma   90.00
#
_symmetry.space_group_name_H-M   'P 1'
#
loop_
_entity.id
_entity.type
_entity.pdbx_description
1 polymer ?
#
loop_
_entity_poly.entity_id
_entity_poly.type
_entity_poly.pdbx_seq_one_letter_code
_entity_poly.pdbx_strand_id
1 'polypeptide(L)'
;MVAAVTVALAAAWTFRSAPLAVEPATGRETLPGVYEIRVPSKGSCGWWEASRGIVSQGSCRLRATAEIALDDANDSVYNDVMMFVRWNFPDDGKDRGKSGNGIDKGKFYQRDFVAYTDKAGNGKTVRAFDETFAVPGECDSVEVEFIAKWHPMTVTIRDFSVGVAELEAKPRKVRCVVGNPHEKTANAAIAARRRAGEEMTGEKTMAVQLAQIEACLTNIFAHVEKPDIILFAECLSTQGASDPASVAEPIPGGPSWRLAEKYAIKHRCNIAMNVRERDAEGRCYNTVFVCDREGKLAGLYRKTHLTSGEYQMGLVPGDGFPVFDLDFGRVGALVCWDNWFSESIKLVKRGGAELLLFPLAGCAQDHVDTVFPARAIDAGIPILVAMRQGHLPNGIIDRDGTWVAKTFEDCGYAVADIDLNERKRTFWLSVGPGQGDPYELYYDESRPELYEKFDWKKPRR
;
A
#
# COMPACT_ATOMS: atom_id res chain seq x y z
N MET A 1 -23.65 -11.09 24.17
CA MET A 1 -24.41 -9.84 24.32
C MET A 1 -23.59 -8.77 23.64
N VAL A 2 -24.02 -8.35 22.45
CA VAL A 2 -23.37 -7.25 21.70
C VAL A 2 -23.83 -5.96 22.38
N ALA A 3 -22.90 -5.22 22.99
CA ALA A 3 -23.23 -3.90 23.53
C ALA A 3 -23.54 -2.96 22.36
N ALA A 4 -24.76 -2.50 22.26
CA ALA A 4 -25.17 -1.56 21.25
C ALA A 4 -24.48 -0.23 21.46
N VAL A 5 -23.79 0.28 20.44
CA VAL A 5 -23.27 1.65 20.42
C VAL A 5 -24.48 2.59 20.30
N THR A 6 -24.76 3.35 21.32
CA THR A 6 -25.74 4.43 21.22
C THR A 6 -24.98 5.73 20.95
N VAL A 7 -24.98 6.19 19.72
CA VAL A 7 -24.55 7.54 19.39
C VAL A 7 -25.72 8.46 19.70
N ALA A 8 -25.59 9.34 20.69
CA ALA A 8 -26.64 10.29 21.03
C ALA A 8 -26.93 11.20 19.84
N LEU A 9 -28.17 11.21 19.36
CA LEU A 9 -28.65 12.06 18.28
C LEU A 9 -28.72 13.53 18.74
N ALA A 10 -28.20 14.44 17.91
CA ALA A 10 -28.34 15.89 17.91
C ALA A 10 -27.29 16.73 18.65
N ALA A 11 -26.08 16.85 18.03
CA ALA A 11 -25.46 18.17 18.03
C ALA A 11 -25.87 18.89 16.74
N ALA A 12 -26.19 20.18 16.84
CA ALA A 12 -26.43 21.00 15.65
C ALA A 12 -25.12 21.08 14.81
N TRP A 13 -25.27 21.01 13.51
CA TRP A 13 -24.15 21.28 12.60
C TRP A 13 -23.77 22.75 12.67
N THR A 14 -22.48 23.03 12.75
CA THR A 14 -21.93 24.38 12.75
C THR A 14 -21.10 24.56 11.49
N PHE A 15 -21.36 25.64 10.74
CA PHE A 15 -20.53 26.01 9.60
C PHE A 15 -19.36 26.89 10.02
N ARG A 16 -18.18 26.62 9.45
CA ARG A 16 -17.00 27.45 9.59
C ARG A 16 -16.36 27.74 8.24
N SER A 17 -15.67 28.87 8.16
CA SER A 17 -14.91 29.28 6.99
C SER A 17 -13.48 29.66 7.40
N ALA A 18 -12.54 29.45 6.49
CA ALA A 18 -11.14 29.79 6.71
C ALA A 18 -10.96 31.30 6.96
N PRO A 19 -10.39 31.73 8.10
CA PRO A 19 -10.36 33.14 8.50
C PRO A 19 -9.41 33.99 7.67
N LEU A 20 -8.46 33.39 6.94
CA LEU A 20 -7.50 34.09 6.07
C LEU A 20 -7.94 34.14 4.60
N ALA A 21 -9.10 33.57 4.27
CA ALA A 21 -9.60 33.60 2.90
C ALA A 21 -10.02 35.03 2.49
N VAL A 22 -9.56 35.49 1.33
CA VAL A 22 -9.95 36.79 0.77
C VAL A 22 -11.46 36.81 0.44
N GLU A 23 -11.93 35.69 -0.08
CA GLU A 23 -13.34 35.42 -0.32
C GLU A 23 -13.74 34.21 0.55
N PRO A 24 -14.36 34.42 1.70
CA PRO A 24 -14.74 33.30 2.59
C PRO A 24 -15.75 32.38 1.93
N ALA A 25 -15.62 31.10 2.18
CA ALA A 25 -16.67 30.14 1.84
C ALA A 25 -17.93 30.45 2.67
N THR A 26 -19.09 30.12 2.13
CA THR A 26 -20.38 30.24 2.83
C THR A 26 -21.07 28.88 2.95
N GLY A 27 -21.82 28.70 4.03
CA GLY A 27 -22.60 27.50 4.28
C GLY A 27 -24.02 27.82 4.71
N ARG A 28 -24.96 27.00 4.28
CA ARG A 28 -26.36 27.09 4.69
C ARG A 28 -27.01 25.72 4.75
N GLU A 29 -27.94 25.53 5.66
CA GLU A 29 -28.89 24.43 5.60
C GLU A 29 -30.02 24.82 4.67
N THR A 30 -30.20 24.09 3.58
CA THR A 30 -31.19 24.40 2.53
C THR A 30 -32.54 23.73 2.79
N LEU A 31 -32.51 22.54 3.37
CA LEU A 31 -33.63 21.77 3.87
C LEU A 31 -33.18 21.04 5.13
N PRO A 32 -34.04 20.58 6.02
CA PRO A 32 -33.63 19.80 7.19
C PRO A 32 -32.72 18.63 6.81
N GLY A 33 -31.46 18.62 7.30
CA GLY A 33 -30.47 17.60 7.01
C GLY A 33 -29.79 17.73 5.64
N VAL A 34 -29.99 18.83 4.90
CA VAL A 34 -29.29 19.10 3.63
C VAL A 34 -28.45 20.36 3.77
N TYR A 35 -27.15 20.20 3.70
CA TYR A 35 -26.17 21.25 3.95
C TYR A 35 -25.46 21.63 2.66
N GLU A 36 -25.34 22.89 2.39
CA GLU A 36 -24.63 23.44 1.24
C GLU A 36 -23.35 24.15 1.68
N ILE A 37 -22.27 23.97 0.93
CA ILE A 37 -21.03 24.75 1.01
C ILE A 37 -20.82 25.41 -0.34
N ARG A 38 -20.64 26.72 -0.36
CA ARG A 38 -20.16 27.46 -1.52
C ARG A 38 -18.72 27.87 -1.31
N VAL A 39 -17.83 27.38 -2.17
CA VAL A 39 -16.41 27.76 -2.27
C VAL A 39 -16.30 28.75 -3.43
N PRO A 40 -16.09 30.05 -3.19
CA PRO A 40 -16.13 31.05 -4.25
C PRO A 40 -14.85 31.16 -5.05
N SER A 41 -13.70 30.82 -4.46
CA SER A 41 -12.39 30.98 -5.11
C SER A 41 -11.37 29.94 -4.63
N LYS A 42 -10.25 29.83 -5.35
CA LYS A 42 -9.18 28.89 -5.05
C LYS A 42 -8.56 29.03 -3.65
N GLY A 43 -8.64 30.22 -3.05
CA GLY A 43 -8.13 30.48 -1.69
C GLY A 43 -9.15 30.18 -0.59
N SER A 44 -10.36 29.77 -0.96
CA SER A 44 -11.45 29.58 -0.02
C SER A 44 -11.52 28.13 0.49
N CYS A 45 -11.92 27.98 1.75
CA CYS A 45 -12.21 26.69 2.38
C CYS A 45 -13.33 26.88 3.39
N GLY A 46 -14.30 25.99 3.38
CA GLY A 46 -15.38 25.94 4.35
C GLY A 46 -15.72 24.53 4.76
N TRP A 47 -16.25 24.38 5.98
CA TRP A 47 -16.64 23.07 6.48
C TRP A 47 -17.83 23.13 7.42
N TRP A 48 -18.59 22.05 7.41
CA TRP A 48 -19.58 21.73 8.42
C TRP A 48 -19.01 20.77 9.44
N GLU A 49 -19.19 21.05 10.70
CA GLU A 49 -18.73 20.20 11.80
C GLU A 49 -19.88 19.87 12.77
N ALA A 50 -19.89 18.66 13.29
CA ALA A 50 -20.80 18.25 14.35
C ALA A 50 -20.10 17.30 15.32
N SER A 51 -20.19 17.61 16.61
CA SER A 51 -19.65 16.78 17.69
C SER A 51 -20.74 15.91 18.32
N ARG A 52 -20.39 14.70 18.73
CA ARG A 52 -21.28 13.75 19.38
C ARG A 52 -20.58 13.00 20.49
N GLY A 53 -21.26 12.85 21.64
CA GLY A 53 -20.79 11.98 22.71
C GLY A 53 -20.82 10.51 22.30
N ILE A 54 -19.83 9.74 22.70
CA ILE A 54 -19.78 8.28 22.52
C ILE A 54 -20.25 7.63 23.81
N VAL A 55 -21.30 6.83 23.74
CA VAL A 55 -21.92 6.21 24.89
C VAL A 55 -21.42 4.79 25.14
N SER A 56 -20.82 4.15 24.11
CA SER A 56 -20.25 2.80 24.27
C SER A 56 -19.16 2.51 23.24
N GLN A 57 -18.27 1.59 23.57
CA GLN A 57 -17.27 1.06 22.67
C GLN A 57 -17.89 0.05 21.70
N GLY A 58 -17.40 0.02 20.47
CA GLY A 58 -17.89 -0.87 19.41
C GLY A 58 -17.46 -0.36 18.05
N SER A 59 -18.35 -0.49 17.08
CA SER A 59 -18.12 0.02 15.73
C SER A 59 -19.22 0.95 15.30
N CYS A 60 -18.88 1.97 14.55
CA CYS A 60 -19.82 2.87 13.93
C CYS A 60 -19.60 2.92 12.42
N ARG A 61 -20.68 3.03 11.67
CA ARG A 61 -20.66 3.27 10.23
C ARG A 61 -21.11 4.69 9.95
N LEU A 62 -20.30 5.39 9.19
CA LEU A 62 -20.61 6.74 8.73
C LEU A 62 -20.94 6.71 7.24
N ARG A 63 -22.01 7.40 6.87
CA ARG A 63 -22.46 7.56 5.49
C ARG A 63 -22.86 8.99 5.22
N ALA A 64 -22.58 9.45 4.01
CA ALA A 64 -23.12 10.69 3.47
C ALA A 64 -23.04 10.68 1.96
N THR A 65 -23.79 11.58 1.33
CA THR A 65 -23.70 11.84 -0.11
C THR A 65 -23.36 13.31 -0.31
N ALA A 66 -22.36 13.62 -1.13
CA ALA A 66 -22.02 14.97 -1.55
C ALA A 66 -22.24 15.10 -3.06
N GLU A 67 -23.10 16.00 -3.49
CA GLU A 67 -23.24 16.42 -4.88
C GLU A 67 -22.34 17.62 -5.11
N ILE A 68 -21.33 17.49 -5.99
CA ILE A 68 -20.29 18.48 -6.23
C ILE A 68 -20.48 19.06 -7.61
N ALA A 69 -20.73 20.37 -7.69
CA ALA A 69 -20.83 21.13 -8.92
C ALA A 69 -19.65 22.11 -8.99
N LEU A 70 -18.68 21.85 -9.85
CA LEU A 70 -17.58 22.77 -10.15
C LEU A 70 -18.09 23.93 -11.00
N ASP A 71 -17.55 25.13 -10.78
CA ASP A 71 -17.88 26.31 -11.59
C ASP A 71 -17.26 26.21 -13.00
N ASP A 72 -16.06 25.60 -13.11
CA ASP A 72 -15.46 25.27 -14.39
C ASP A 72 -15.66 23.79 -14.70
N ALA A 73 -16.39 23.50 -15.78
CA ALA A 73 -16.67 22.12 -16.20
C ALA A 73 -15.42 21.36 -16.71
N ASN A 74 -14.31 22.06 -16.97
CA ASN A 74 -13.04 21.44 -17.36
C ASN A 74 -12.17 21.04 -16.16
N ASP A 75 -12.52 21.50 -14.94
CA ASP A 75 -11.84 21.07 -13.73
C ASP A 75 -12.30 19.66 -13.32
N SER A 76 -11.46 18.98 -12.58
CA SER A 76 -11.73 17.66 -12.01
C SER A 76 -11.83 17.76 -10.49
N VAL A 77 -12.73 16.99 -9.90
CA VAL A 77 -12.82 16.85 -8.44
C VAL A 77 -11.81 15.80 -7.99
N TYR A 78 -10.89 16.22 -7.15
CA TYR A 78 -9.95 15.32 -6.46
C TYR A 78 -10.27 15.28 -4.95
N ASN A 79 -9.30 15.60 -4.12
CA ASN A 79 -9.43 15.66 -2.68
C ASN A 79 -9.95 17.05 -2.17
N ASP A 80 -10.75 17.71 -3.00
CA ASP A 80 -11.32 19.02 -2.69
C ASP A 80 -12.51 18.95 -1.76
N VAL A 81 -13.19 17.80 -1.76
CA VAL A 81 -14.33 17.52 -0.89
C VAL A 81 -14.06 16.25 -0.11
N MET A 82 -13.94 16.38 1.21
CA MET A 82 -13.59 15.29 2.11
C MET A 82 -14.56 15.22 3.28
N MET A 83 -14.69 14.02 3.82
CA MET A 83 -15.30 13.78 5.12
C MET A 83 -14.28 13.09 6.01
N PHE A 84 -14.10 13.58 7.23
CA PHE A 84 -13.27 12.89 8.21
C PHE A 84 -13.87 12.89 9.60
N VAL A 85 -13.32 12.04 10.45
CA VAL A 85 -13.71 11.92 11.85
C VAL A 85 -12.53 12.22 12.75
N ARG A 86 -12.81 12.89 13.88
CA ARG A 86 -11.90 13.08 15.00
C ARG A 86 -12.44 12.33 16.20
N TRP A 87 -11.68 11.38 16.66
CA TRP A 87 -11.95 10.65 17.89
C TRP A 87 -11.30 11.40 19.04
N ASN A 88 -12.08 12.07 19.86
CA ASN A 88 -11.56 12.86 20.95
C ASN A 88 -11.45 12.00 22.22
N PHE A 89 -10.41 12.26 23.02
CA PHE A 89 -10.12 11.54 24.25
C PHE A 89 -10.26 12.46 25.45
N PRO A 90 -10.62 11.93 26.61
CA PRO A 90 -10.74 12.73 27.83
C PRO A 90 -9.38 13.33 28.21
N ASP A 91 -9.44 14.53 28.80
CA ASP A 91 -8.27 15.19 29.40
C ASP A 91 -8.05 14.61 30.84
N ASP A 92 -7.52 13.38 30.86
CA ASP A 92 -7.31 12.60 32.09
C ASP A 92 -5.84 12.58 32.51
N GLY A 93 -4.99 13.42 31.94
CA GLY A 93 -3.57 13.52 32.22
C GLY A 93 -2.72 12.35 31.73
N LYS A 94 -3.29 11.36 31.07
CA LYS A 94 -2.52 10.28 30.46
C LYS A 94 -1.67 10.80 29.30
N ASP A 95 -0.42 10.34 29.24
CA ASP A 95 0.44 10.60 28.08
C ASP A 95 0.07 9.64 26.94
N ARG A 96 -0.70 10.15 25.98
CA ARG A 96 -1.03 9.43 24.72
C ARG A 96 -0.10 9.82 23.58
N GLY A 97 1.04 10.41 23.92
CA GLY A 97 1.99 11.02 23.03
C GLY A 97 1.63 12.48 22.74
N LYS A 98 2.61 13.35 22.86
CA LYS A 98 2.44 14.80 22.60
C LYS A 98 3.02 15.15 21.25
N SER A 99 2.28 15.94 20.46
CA SER A 99 2.87 16.65 19.34
C SER A 99 4.00 17.56 19.86
N GLY A 100 5.22 17.35 19.35
CA GLY A 100 6.42 18.01 19.87
C GLY A 100 6.55 19.50 19.58
N ASN A 101 5.60 20.11 18.87
CA ASN A 101 5.72 21.50 18.40
C ASN A 101 5.05 22.57 19.28
N GLY A 102 4.32 22.19 20.34
CA GLY A 102 3.72 23.10 21.29
C GLY A 102 2.65 24.06 20.72
N ILE A 103 2.28 23.92 19.44
CA ILE A 103 1.36 24.83 18.75
C ILE A 103 -0.09 24.54 19.18
N ASP A 104 -0.42 23.29 19.45
CA ASP A 104 -1.74 22.89 19.88
C ASP A 104 -1.71 22.38 21.32
N LYS A 105 -2.27 23.17 22.23
CA LYS A 105 -2.54 22.76 23.62
C LYS A 105 -3.90 22.05 23.75
N GLY A 106 -4.46 21.60 22.63
CA GLY A 106 -5.75 20.95 22.60
C GLY A 106 -5.74 19.53 23.22
N LYS A 107 -6.92 19.00 23.40
CA LYS A 107 -7.11 17.61 23.81
C LYS A 107 -6.55 16.66 22.74
N PHE A 108 -5.98 15.54 23.17
CA PHE A 108 -5.53 14.50 22.25
C PHE A 108 -6.71 13.94 21.44
N TYR A 109 -6.50 13.71 20.15
CA TYR A 109 -7.45 13.06 19.26
C TYR A 109 -6.77 12.14 18.23
N GLN A 110 -7.55 11.26 17.65
CA GLN A 110 -7.18 10.50 16.46
C GLN A 110 -8.07 10.94 15.30
N ARG A 111 -7.51 10.97 14.09
CA ARG A 111 -8.21 11.38 12.87
C ARG A 111 -8.20 10.26 11.84
N ASP A 112 -9.34 10.02 11.22
CA ASP A 112 -9.51 9.12 10.09
C ASP A 112 -10.29 9.83 8.99
N PHE A 113 -9.99 9.47 7.73
CA PHE A 113 -10.77 9.87 6.57
C PHE A 113 -11.85 8.84 6.30
N VAL A 114 -13.00 9.30 5.82
CA VAL A 114 -14.09 8.42 5.42
C VAL A 114 -13.92 8.08 3.95
N ALA A 115 -13.77 6.81 3.64
CA ALA A 115 -13.65 6.32 2.27
C ALA A 115 -14.84 6.72 1.41
N TYR A 116 -14.61 6.96 0.13
CA TYR A 116 -15.64 7.39 -0.80
C TYR A 116 -15.52 6.73 -2.18
N THR A 117 -16.62 6.81 -2.92
CA THR A 117 -16.68 6.45 -4.34
C THR A 117 -17.37 7.56 -5.12
N ASP A 118 -16.81 7.87 -6.30
CA ASP A 118 -17.33 8.92 -7.16
C ASP A 118 -18.10 8.36 -8.35
N LYS A 119 -19.20 9.04 -8.70
CA LYS A 119 -19.97 8.81 -9.93
C LYS A 119 -20.17 10.15 -10.64
N ALA A 120 -19.70 10.24 -11.89
CA ALA A 120 -19.95 11.40 -12.73
C ALA A 120 -21.36 11.31 -13.37
N GLY A 121 -22.05 12.43 -13.47
CA GLY A 121 -23.35 12.53 -14.15
C GLY A 121 -23.87 13.95 -14.20
N ASN A 122 -24.47 14.35 -15.34
CA ASN A 122 -25.14 15.65 -15.53
C ASN A 122 -24.30 16.88 -15.16
N GLY A 123 -23.01 16.86 -15.48
CA GLY A 123 -22.08 17.99 -15.18
C GLY A 123 -21.72 18.11 -13.70
N LYS A 124 -21.99 17.09 -12.89
CA LYS A 124 -21.70 17.03 -11.46
C LYS A 124 -21.00 15.73 -11.11
N THR A 125 -20.29 15.74 -9.99
CA THR A 125 -19.76 14.51 -9.35
C THR A 125 -20.60 14.22 -8.12
N VAL A 126 -21.07 12.99 -8.00
CA VAL A 126 -21.73 12.50 -6.79
C VAL A 126 -20.73 11.63 -6.05
N ARG A 127 -20.30 12.10 -4.88
CA ARG A 127 -19.39 11.40 -3.97
C ARG A 127 -20.19 10.73 -2.86
N ALA A 128 -20.10 9.42 -2.79
CA ALA A 128 -20.71 8.64 -1.72
C ALA A 128 -19.65 8.25 -0.70
N PHE A 129 -19.77 8.76 0.51
CA PHE A 129 -18.96 8.39 1.67
C PHE A 129 -19.61 7.21 2.38
N ASP A 130 -18.86 6.16 2.64
CA ASP A 130 -19.34 4.99 3.39
C ASP A 130 -18.17 4.23 4.00
N GLU A 131 -18.06 4.26 5.33
CA GLU A 131 -17.03 3.52 6.03
C GLU A 131 -17.45 3.11 7.44
N THR A 132 -16.90 1.97 7.88
CA THR A 132 -17.11 1.44 9.24
C THR A 132 -15.81 1.52 10.02
N PHE A 133 -15.86 2.15 11.19
CA PHE A 133 -14.73 2.33 12.07
C PHE A 133 -14.91 1.54 13.36
N ALA A 134 -13.84 0.95 13.87
CA ALA A 134 -13.74 0.62 15.28
C ALA A 134 -13.62 1.93 16.07
N VAL A 135 -14.48 2.13 17.04
CA VAL A 135 -14.37 3.25 17.98
C VAL A 135 -13.12 3.04 18.84
N PRO A 136 -12.14 3.95 18.83
CA PRO A 136 -10.94 3.80 19.66
C PRO A 136 -11.27 3.67 21.13
N GLY A 137 -10.57 2.78 21.82
CA GLY A 137 -10.72 2.63 23.28
C GLY A 137 -10.47 3.95 24.02
N GLU A 138 -11.23 4.21 25.09
CA GLU A 138 -11.16 5.44 25.90
C GLU A 138 -11.58 6.74 25.17
N CYS A 139 -12.07 6.67 23.93
CA CYS A 139 -12.63 7.82 23.22
C CYS A 139 -13.95 8.25 23.88
N ASP A 140 -14.13 9.56 24.13
CA ASP A 140 -15.31 10.11 24.80
C ASP A 140 -16.29 10.79 23.83
N SER A 141 -15.79 11.25 22.68
CA SER A 141 -16.60 11.92 21.67
C SER A 141 -16.03 11.77 20.26
N VAL A 142 -16.89 11.89 19.30
CA VAL A 142 -16.56 11.93 17.88
C VAL A 142 -16.99 13.27 17.29
N GLU A 143 -16.12 13.86 16.49
CA GLU A 143 -16.42 15.03 15.66
C GLU A 143 -16.33 14.63 14.21
N VAL A 144 -17.35 14.96 13.43
CA VAL A 144 -17.41 14.69 12.00
C VAL A 144 -17.32 16.01 11.26
N GLU A 145 -16.46 16.07 10.26
CA GLU A 145 -16.27 17.26 9.45
C GLU A 145 -16.45 16.95 7.96
N PHE A 146 -17.23 17.79 7.26
CA PHE A 146 -17.29 17.85 5.80
C PHE A 146 -16.57 19.10 5.33
N ILE A 147 -15.50 18.94 4.56
CA ILE A 147 -14.66 20.03 4.05
C ILE A 147 -14.84 20.16 2.55
N ALA A 148 -14.98 21.42 2.08
CA ALA A 148 -14.84 21.79 0.69
C ALA A 148 -13.81 22.90 0.55
N LYS A 149 -12.86 22.75 -0.40
CA LYS A 149 -11.69 23.64 -0.52
C LYS A 149 -11.16 23.72 -1.95
N TRP A 150 -10.39 24.78 -2.22
CA TRP A 150 -9.47 25.00 -3.33
C TRP A 150 -10.07 25.25 -4.72
N HIS A 151 -11.15 24.63 -5.11
CA HIS A 151 -11.79 24.91 -6.39
C HIS A 151 -13.10 25.66 -6.19
N PRO A 152 -13.41 26.66 -7.05
CA PRO A 152 -14.74 27.28 -7.05
C PRO A 152 -15.81 26.23 -7.33
N MET A 153 -16.67 25.98 -6.35
CA MET A 153 -17.69 24.93 -6.44
C MET A 153 -18.85 25.16 -5.48
N THR A 154 -19.94 24.47 -5.76
CA THR A 154 -21.03 24.27 -4.80
C THR A 154 -21.11 22.79 -4.43
N VAL A 155 -21.09 22.49 -3.14
CA VAL A 155 -21.21 21.14 -2.60
C VAL A 155 -22.50 21.05 -1.82
N THR A 156 -23.36 20.07 -2.16
CA THR A 156 -24.59 19.79 -1.42
C THR A 156 -24.45 18.43 -0.73
N ILE A 157 -24.47 18.44 0.60
CA ILE A 157 -24.29 17.25 1.46
C ILE A 157 -25.69 16.82 1.93
N ARG A 158 -25.97 15.53 1.81
CA ARG A 158 -27.24 14.92 2.23
C ARG A 158 -27.02 13.49 2.76
N ASP A 159 -28.07 12.90 3.28
CA ASP A 159 -28.11 11.48 3.70
C ASP A 159 -27.06 11.13 4.75
N PHE A 160 -26.64 12.14 5.55
CA PHE A 160 -25.70 11.89 6.62
C PHE A 160 -26.30 10.99 7.68
N SER A 161 -25.61 9.92 7.98
CA SER A 161 -25.99 9.01 9.05
C SER A 161 -24.78 8.46 9.81
N VAL A 162 -24.95 8.30 11.10
CA VAL A 162 -24.05 7.56 11.97
C VAL A 162 -24.84 6.43 12.57
N GLY A 163 -24.47 5.21 12.27
CA GLY A 163 -25.16 4.00 12.75
C GLY A 163 -24.24 3.08 13.53
N VAL A 164 -24.82 2.27 14.39
CA VAL A 164 -24.13 1.11 14.96
C VAL A 164 -23.84 0.14 13.82
N ALA A 165 -22.62 -0.38 13.73
CA ALA A 165 -22.28 -1.43 12.81
C ALA A 165 -21.70 -2.62 13.58
N GLU A 166 -22.06 -3.82 13.16
CA GLU A 166 -21.21 -4.96 13.47
C GLU A 166 -19.94 -4.80 12.68
N LEU A 167 -18.78 -4.82 13.35
CA LEU A 167 -17.50 -4.86 12.66
C LEU A 167 -17.44 -6.18 11.91
N GLU A 168 -17.62 -6.13 10.60
CA GLU A 168 -17.22 -7.22 9.72
C GLU A 168 -15.69 -7.36 9.62
N ALA A 169 -14.95 -6.33 10.02
CA ALA A 169 -13.51 -6.32 10.00
C ALA A 169 -12.92 -7.26 11.06
N LYS A 170 -13.05 -8.55 10.83
CA LYS A 170 -12.10 -9.50 11.42
C LYS A 170 -10.70 -9.08 10.98
N PRO A 171 -9.68 -9.20 11.86
CA PRO A 171 -8.31 -8.99 11.46
C PRO A 171 -8.02 -9.77 10.17
N ARG A 172 -7.56 -9.09 9.11
CA ARG A 172 -7.11 -9.76 7.88
C ARG A 172 -5.63 -10.08 8.02
N LYS A 173 -5.33 -11.04 8.91
CA LYS A 173 -3.95 -11.46 9.16
C LYS A 173 -3.44 -12.28 7.99
N VAL A 174 -2.34 -11.80 7.41
CA VAL A 174 -1.62 -12.44 6.31
C VAL A 174 -0.29 -12.91 6.84
N ARG A 175 -0.04 -14.20 6.83
CA ARG A 175 1.26 -14.77 7.19
C ARG A 175 2.21 -14.64 6.02
N CYS A 176 3.01 -13.59 6.06
CA CYS A 176 4.00 -13.24 5.06
C CYS A 176 5.32 -13.93 5.32
N VAL A 177 5.93 -14.49 4.28
CA VAL A 177 7.24 -15.14 4.37
C VAL A 177 8.16 -14.61 3.27
N VAL A 178 9.41 -14.36 3.61
CA VAL A 178 10.48 -14.07 2.66
C VAL A 178 11.53 -15.14 2.78
N GLY A 179 11.71 -15.94 1.74
CA GLY A 179 12.72 -16.99 1.66
C GLY A 179 14.08 -16.43 1.25
N ASN A 180 15.17 -17.00 1.80
CA ASN A 180 16.53 -16.54 1.60
C ASN A 180 17.48 -17.65 1.09
N PRO A 181 17.25 -18.21 -0.12
CA PRO A 181 18.24 -19.10 -0.72
C PRO A 181 19.43 -18.25 -1.22
N HIS A 182 20.62 -18.48 -0.64
CA HIS A 182 21.81 -17.72 -1.01
C HIS A 182 22.32 -18.11 -2.40
N GLU A 183 22.43 -17.13 -3.30
CA GLU A 183 23.02 -17.34 -4.62
C GLU A 183 24.46 -17.90 -4.54
N LYS A 184 25.23 -17.54 -3.50
CA LYS A 184 26.61 -17.99 -3.31
C LYS A 184 26.71 -19.51 -3.17
N THR A 185 25.77 -20.15 -2.49
CA THR A 185 25.74 -21.60 -2.29
C THR A 185 25.52 -22.32 -3.61
N ALA A 186 24.51 -21.93 -4.36
CA ALA A 186 24.23 -22.49 -5.67
C ALA A 186 25.36 -22.19 -6.67
N ASN A 187 25.90 -20.98 -6.68
CA ASN A 187 27.01 -20.59 -7.54
C ASN A 187 28.30 -21.36 -7.22
N ALA A 188 28.57 -21.65 -5.93
CA ALA A 188 29.68 -22.49 -5.51
C ALA A 188 29.54 -23.96 -6.02
N ALA A 189 28.32 -24.51 -5.96
CA ALA A 189 28.02 -25.83 -6.50
C ALA A 189 28.18 -25.85 -8.03
N ILE A 190 27.71 -24.85 -8.75
CA ILE A 190 27.90 -24.70 -10.21
C ILE A 190 29.40 -24.64 -10.55
N ALA A 191 30.16 -23.82 -9.83
CA ALA A 191 31.59 -23.68 -10.04
C ALA A 191 32.37 -24.99 -9.74
N ALA A 192 31.94 -25.74 -8.72
CA ALA A 192 32.54 -27.05 -8.41
C ALA A 192 32.31 -28.07 -9.54
N ARG A 193 31.11 -28.15 -10.12
CA ARG A 193 30.80 -29.03 -11.25
C ARG A 193 31.60 -28.66 -12.50
N ARG A 194 31.73 -27.33 -12.81
CA ARG A 194 32.61 -26.87 -13.89
C ARG A 194 34.06 -27.28 -13.69
N ARG A 195 34.59 -27.17 -12.47
CA ARG A 195 35.96 -27.62 -12.16
C ARG A 195 36.13 -29.11 -12.30
N ALA A 196 35.09 -29.89 -12.07
CA ALA A 196 35.06 -31.34 -12.30
C ALA A 196 34.93 -31.74 -13.77
N GLY A 197 34.90 -30.75 -14.70
CA GLY A 197 34.78 -30.99 -16.13
C GLY A 197 33.33 -31.17 -16.63
N GLU A 198 32.32 -30.91 -15.80
CA GLU A 198 30.94 -30.96 -16.25
C GLU A 198 30.58 -29.71 -17.07
N GLU A 199 30.01 -29.92 -18.25
CA GLU A 199 29.40 -28.83 -19.04
C GLU A 199 28.15 -28.32 -18.35
N MET A 200 28.19 -27.12 -17.81
CA MET A 200 27.11 -26.46 -17.14
C MET A 200 26.34 -25.57 -18.15
N THR A 201 25.42 -26.18 -18.87
CA THR A 201 24.47 -25.47 -19.76
C THR A 201 23.57 -24.54 -18.94
N GLY A 202 22.85 -23.64 -19.60
CA GLY A 202 21.87 -22.76 -18.93
C GLY A 202 20.82 -23.55 -18.14
N GLU A 203 20.30 -24.63 -18.73
CA GLU A 203 19.31 -25.52 -18.10
C GLU A 203 19.87 -26.20 -16.84
N LYS A 204 21.08 -26.77 -16.92
CA LYS A 204 21.72 -27.38 -15.75
C LYS A 204 22.02 -26.37 -14.64
N THR A 205 22.42 -25.17 -15.02
CA THR A 205 22.66 -24.08 -14.09
C THR A 205 21.37 -23.68 -13.38
N MET A 206 20.27 -23.50 -14.14
CA MET A 206 18.96 -23.23 -13.60
C MET A 206 18.47 -24.35 -12.66
N ALA A 207 18.69 -25.61 -13.01
CA ALA A 207 18.31 -26.74 -12.16
C ALA A 207 18.99 -26.69 -10.78
N VAL A 208 20.26 -26.27 -10.70
CA VAL A 208 20.98 -26.10 -9.41
C VAL A 208 20.37 -24.96 -8.60
N GLN A 209 20.04 -23.84 -9.23
CA GLN A 209 19.40 -22.71 -8.56
C GLN A 209 18.00 -23.06 -8.05
N LEU A 210 17.20 -23.75 -8.87
CA LEU A 210 15.86 -24.20 -8.48
C LEU A 210 15.92 -25.22 -7.33
N ALA A 211 16.92 -26.10 -7.30
CA ALA A 211 17.13 -27.01 -6.19
C ALA A 211 17.42 -26.28 -4.86
N GLN A 212 18.15 -25.17 -4.90
CA GLN A 212 18.39 -24.32 -3.74
C GLN A 212 17.09 -23.63 -3.28
N ILE A 213 16.28 -23.12 -4.21
CA ILE A 213 14.97 -22.53 -3.90
C ILE A 213 14.04 -23.61 -3.31
N GLU A 214 14.04 -24.81 -3.87
CA GLU A 214 13.25 -25.95 -3.38
C GLU A 214 13.66 -26.38 -1.96
N ALA A 215 14.96 -26.39 -1.65
CA ALA A 215 15.45 -26.64 -0.31
C ALA A 215 14.94 -25.59 0.69
N CYS A 216 14.96 -24.31 0.30
CA CYS A 216 14.41 -23.22 1.10
C CYS A 216 12.89 -23.37 1.31
N LEU A 217 12.12 -23.69 0.24
CA LEU A 217 10.68 -23.97 0.34
C LEU A 217 10.41 -25.15 1.30
N THR A 218 11.21 -26.21 1.21
CA THR A 218 11.08 -27.38 2.08
C THR A 218 11.29 -26.98 3.54
N ASN A 219 12.30 -26.16 3.84
CA ASN A 219 12.55 -25.64 5.18
C ASN A 219 11.41 -24.77 5.68
N ILE A 220 10.91 -23.86 4.85
CA ILE A 220 9.78 -22.98 5.19
C ILE A 220 8.56 -23.83 5.58
N PHE A 221 8.14 -24.75 4.73
CA PHE A 221 6.94 -25.56 4.98
C PHE A 221 7.10 -26.62 6.09
N ALA A 222 8.33 -26.91 6.52
CA ALA A 222 8.58 -27.73 7.69
C ALA A 222 8.38 -26.99 9.01
N HIS A 223 8.51 -25.67 9.03
CA HIS A 223 8.55 -24.88 10.27
C HIS A 223 7.54 -23.73 10.31
N VAL A 224 7.02 -23.27 9.17
CA VAL A 224 6.01 -22.20 9.11
C VAL A 224 4.64 -22.80 8.83
N GLU A 225 3.76 -22.71 9.80
CA GLU A 225 2.40 -23.19 9.66
C GLU A 225 1.57 -22.24 8.78
N LYS A 226 0.99 -22.78 7.70
CA LYS A 226 0.03 -22.09 6.81
C LYS A 226 0.49 -20.69 6.35
N PRO A 227 1.63 -20.55 5.68
CA PRO A 227 1.98 -19.26 5.08
C PRO A 227 0.94 -18.87 4.02
N ASP A 228 0.62 -17.58 3.95
CA ASP A 228 -0.32 -17.05 2.96
C ASP A 228 0.39 -16.66 1.67
N ILE A 229 1.60 -16.10 1.79
CA ILE A 229 2.43 -15.72 0.66
C ILE A 229 3.92 -15.91 0.97
N ILE A 230 4.67 -16.40 -0.01
CA ILE A 230 6.13 -16.54 0.05
C ILE A 230 6.72 -15.74 -1.10
N LEU A 231 7.75 -14.93 -0.82
CA LEU A 231 8.50 -14.19 -1.82
C LEU A 231 9.96 -14.66 -1.87
N PHE A 232 10.51 -14.79 -3.09
CA PHE A 232 11.93 -15.01 -3.35
C PHE A 232 12.57 -13.84 -4.11
N ALA A 233 13.90 -13.73 -4.03
CA ALA A 233 14.69 -12.63 -4.58
C ALA A 233 14.76 -12.61 -6.12
N GLU A 234 15.30 -11.50 -6.64
CA GLU A 234 15.38 -11.19 -8.08
C GLU A 234 16.23 -12.20 -8.85
N CYS A 235 15.63 -12.79 -9.90
CA CYS A 235 16.28 -13.64 -10.90
C CYS A 235 17.19 -14.74 -10.34
N LEU A 236 16.82 -15.36 -9.22
CA LEU A 236 17.60 -16.44 -8.61
C LEU A 236 17.82 -17.60 -9.58
N SER A 237 16.79 -18.04 -10.30
CA SER A 237 16.85 -19.18 -11.20
C SER A 237 17.87 -19.03 -12.35
N THR A 238 18.25 -17.80 -12.70
CA THR A 238 19.17 -17.54 -13.82
C THR A 238 20.61 -17.25 -13.40
N GLN A 239 20.90 -17.27 -12.09
CA GLN A 239 22.24 -16.95 -11.60
C GLN A 239 23.27 -18.01 -11.99
N GLY A 240 24.48 -17.56 -12.36
CA GLY A 240 25.55 -18.42 -12.81
C GLY A 240 25.42 -18.94 -14.26
N ALA A 241 24.36 -18.63 -14.96
CA ALA A 241 24.26 -18.89 -16.41
C ALA A 241 25.22 -17.99 -17.17
N SER A 242 25.92 -18.56 -18.17
CA SER A 242 26.84 -17.81 -19.04
C SER A 242 26.09 -16.85 -19.98
N ASP A 243 24.89 -17.22 -20.37
CA ASP A 243 23.96 -16.41 -21.15
C ASP A 243 22.59 -16.36 -20.43
N PRO A 244 22.25 -15.25 -19.78
CA PRO A 244 20.96 -15.10 -19.11
C PRO A 244 19.76 -15.17 -20.04
N ALA A 245 19.92 -14.84 -21.33
CA ALA A 245 18.81 -14.94 -22.30
C ALA A 245 18.47 -16.40 -22.61
N SER A 246 19.45 -17.31 -22.58
CA SER A 246 19.21 -18.75 -22.83
C SER A 246 18.38 -19.44 -21.76
N VAL A 247 18.28 -18.82 -20.59
CA VAL A 247 17.51 -19.36 -19.43
C VAL A 247 16.21 -18.57 -19.18
N ALA A 248 15.82 -17.69 -20.10
CA ALA A 248 14.54 -17.02 -20.02
C ALA A 248 13.39 -18.01 -20.31
N GLU A 249 12.36 -17.96 -19.48
CA GLU A 249 11.30 -18.96 -19.41
C GLU A 249 9.91 -18.37 -19.63
N PRO A 250 8.96 -19.13 -20.21
CA PRO A 250 7.59 -18.66 -20.33
C PRO A 250 6.89 -18.66 -18.95
N ILE A 251 6.00 -17.70 -18.73
CA ILE A 251 5.13 -17.65 -17.57
C ILE A 251 3.68 -17.55 -18.04
N PRO A 252 2.83 -18.52 -17.66
CA PRO A 252 3.11 -19.76 -16.92
C PRO A 252 3.86 -20.81 -17.77
N GLY A 253 4.32 -21.89 -17.12
CA GLY A 253 4.80 -23.10 -17.79
C GLY A 253 6.31 -23.32 -17.76
N GLY A 254 7.11 -22.31 -17.40
CA GLY A 254 8.56 -22.44 -17.23
C GLY A 254 8.98 -23.26 -16.00
N PRO A 255 10.28 -23.58 -15.86
CA PRO A 255 10.77 -24.37 -14.71
C PRO A 255 10.49 -23.73 -13.36
N SER A 256 10.69 -22.42 -13.22
CA SER A 256 10.38 -21.68 -11.96
C SER A 256 8.88 -21.68 -11.67
N TRP A 257 8.06 -21.53 -12.70
CA TRP A 257 6.61 -21.64 -12.56
C TRP A 257 6.20 -23.02 -12.03
N ARG A 258 6.70 -24.11 -12.65
CA ARG A 258 6.37 -25.48 -12.22
C ARG A 258 6.77 -25.75 -10.78
N LEU A 259 7.90 -25.20 -10.33
CA LEU A 259 8.30 -25.28 -8.93
C LEU A 259 7.32 -24.55 -8.02
N ALA A 260 6.98 -23.29 -8.34
CA ALA A 260 6.01 -22.51 -7.58
C ALA A 260 4.64 -23.19 -7.54
N GLU A 261 4.11 -23.62 -8.70
CA GLU A 261 2.81 -24.29 -8.84
C GLU A 261 2.73 -25.56 -7.98
N LYS A 262 3.78 -26.42 -8.03
CA LYS A 262 3.88 -27.64 -7.22
C LYS A 262 3.68 -27.37 -5.73
N TYR A 263 4.38 -26.37 -5.20
CA TYR A 263 4.33 -26.03 -3.78
C TYR A 263 3.09 -25.21 -3.42
N ALA A 264 2.65 -24.32 -4.30
CA ALA A 264 1.43 -23.55 -4.11
C ALA A 264 0.19 -24.44 -3.94
N ILE A 265 0.00 -25.40 -4.84
CA ILE A 265 -1.11 -26.36 -4.77
C ILE A 265 -0.97 -27.27 -3.54
N LYS A 266 0.22 -27.84 -3.33
CA LYS A 266 0.45 -28.80 -2.24
C LYS A 266 0.19 -28.20 -0.86
N HIS A 267 0.59 -26.95 -0.65
CA HIS A 267 0.53 -26.29 0.66
C HIS A 267 -0.56 -25.21 0.75
N ARG A 268 -1.31 -24.99 -0.33
CA ARG A 268 -2.34 -23.96 -0.43
C ARG A 268 -1.80 -22.57 -0.05
N CYS A 269 -0.68 -22.18 -0.65
CA CYS A 269 0.06 -20.95 -0.37
C CYS A 269 0.30 -20.19 -1.68
N ASN A 270 0.15 -18.86 -1.67
CA ASN A 270 0.57 -18.04 -2.80
C ASN A 270 2.11 -17.97 -2.86
N ILE A 271 2.70 -18.19 -4.02
CA ILE A 271 4.16 -18.16 -4.19
C ILE A 271 4.52 -17.12 -5.25
N ALA A 272 5.32 -16.13 -4.86
CA ALA A 272 5.84 -15.09 -5.72
C ALA A 272 7.32 -15.34 -6.02
N MET A 273 7.67 -15.33 -7.30
CA MET A 273 9.05 -15.43 -7.77
C MET A 273 9.35 -14.37 -8.81
N ASN A 274 10.61 -14.00 -8.90
CA ASN A 274 11.10 -13.13 -9.97
C ASN A 274 12.02 -13.92 -10.90
N VAL A 275 11.77 -13.80 -12.20
CA VAL A 275 12.44 -14.58 -13.25
C VAL A 275 12.82 -13.73 -14.47
N ARG A 276 13.65 -14.25 -15.33
CA ARG A 276 13.75 -13.83 -16.74
C ARG A 276 12.59 -14.46 -17.48
N GLU A 277 11.59 -13.67 -17.85
CA GLU A 277 10.47 -14.12 -18.64
C GLU A 277 10.82 -14.03 -20.14
N ARG A 278 10.32 -14.99 -20.92
CA ARG A 278 10.26 -14.91 -22.39
C ARG A 278 8.80 -15.03 -22.82
N ASP A 279 8.29 -13.98 -23.46
CA ASP A 279 6.92 -14.02 -23.98
C ASP A 279 6.79 -14.80 -25.30
N ALA A 280 5.57 -14.90 -25.79
CA ALA A 280 5.27 -15.63 -27.02
C ALA A 280 5.93 -15.03 -28.28
N GLU A 281 6.23 -13.73 -28.26
CA GLU A 281 6.93 -13.01 -29.32
C GLU A 281 8.45 -13.08 -29.19
N GLY A 282 8.97 -13.78 -28.17
CA GLY A 282 10.40 -13.96 -27.92
C GLY A 282 11.06 -12.82 -27.16
N ARG A 283 10.31 -11.81 -26.72
CA ARG A 283 10.83 -10.68 -25.92
C ARG A 283 11.15 -11.14 -24.52
N CYS A 284 12.24 -10.61 -23.95
CA CYS A 284 12.67 -10.96 -22.60
C CYS A 284 12.41 -9.82 -21.61
N TYR A 285 11.92 -10.19 -20.42
CA TYR A 285 11.59 -9.25 -19.37
C TYR A 285 12.21 -9.69 -18.02
N ASN A 286 12.32 -8.75 -17.10
CA ASN A 286 12.55 -9.04 -15.68
C ASN A 286 11.18 -9.01 -14.99
N THR A 287 10.68 -10.17 -14.57
CA THR A 287 9.26 -10.34 -14.24
C THR A 287 9.05 -10.94 -12.86
N VAL A 288 8.19 -10.34 -12.05
CA VAL A 288 7.57 -10.97 -10.89
C VAL A 288 6.28 -11.64 -11.32
N PHE A 289 6.10 -12.88 -10.96
CA PHE A 289 4.82 -13.57 -11.06
C PHE A 289 4.34 -14.03 -9.69
N VAL A 290 3.04 -14.16 -9.54
CA VAL A 290 2.38 -14.76 -8.38
C VAL A 290 1.59 -15.97 -8.83
N CYS A 291 1.97 -17.13 -8.33
CA CYS A 291 1.20 -18.38 -8.46
C CYS A 291 0.28 -18.49 -7.25
N ASP A 292 -1.04 -18.54 -7.46
CA ASP A 292 -2.02 -18.63 -6.38
C ASP A 292 -2.10 -20.02 -5.76
N ARG A 293 -2.93 -20.15 -4.71
CA ARG A 293 -3.12 -21.41 -3.95
C ARG A 293 -3.69 -22.56 -4.80
N GLU A 294 -4.28 -22.28 -5.94
CA GLU A 294 -4.83 -23.21 -6.91
C GLU A 294 -3.87 -23.53 -8.07
N GLY A 295 -2.67 -22.94 -8.08
CA GLY A 295 -1.69 -23.09 -9.14
C GLY A 295 -1.99 -22.25 -10.38
N LYS A 296 -2.75 -21.15 -10.26
CA LYS A 296 -3.06 -20.25 -11.35
C LYS A 296 -2.20 -19.01 -11.29
N LEU A 297 -2.01 -18.34 -12.41
CA LEU A 297 -1.36 -17.04 -12.49
C LEU A 297 -2.31 -15.97 -11.94
N ALA A 298 -2.04 -15.51 -10.71
CA ALA A 298 -2.80 -14.44 -10.07
C ALA A 298 -2.32 -13.06 -10.49
N GLY A 299 -1.03 -12.91 -10.81
CA GLY A 299 -0.47 -11.63 -11.18
C GLY A 299 0.88 -11.71 -11.83
N LEU A 300 1.18 -10.68 -12.65
CA LEU A 300 2.45 -10.56 -13.36
C LEU A 300 2.84 -9.08 -13.42
N TYR A 301 4.04 -8.76 -12.95
CA TYR A 301 4.65 -7.43 -13.07
C TYR A 301 5.97 -7.53 -13.82
N ARG A 302 6.09 -6.81 -14.93
CA ARG A 302 7.33 -6.63 -15.68
C ARG A 302 8.01 -5.34 -15.23
N LYS A 303 9.27 -5.43 -14.83
CA LYS A 303 10.06 -4.31 -14.31
C LYS A 303 10.02 -3.11 -15.27
N THR A 304 9.61 -1.96 -14.76
CA THR A 304 9.45 -0.75 -15.58
C THR A 304 10.75 0.04 -15.73
N HIS A 305 11.56 0.11 -14.66
CA HIS A 305 12.83 0.82 -14.68
C HIS A 305 13.99 -0.18 -14.81
N LEU A 306 14.45 -0.37 -16.04
CA LEU A 306 15.60 -1.24 -16.30
C LEU A 306 16.91 -0.56 -15.93
N THR A 307 17.85 -1.33 -15.39
CA THR A 307 19.26 -0.89 -15.26
C THR A 307 19.94 -0.87 -16.63
N SER A 308 21.08 -0.16 -16.71
CA SER A 308 21.88 -0.12 -17.94
C SER A 308 22.27 -1.51 -18.45
N GLY A 309 22.61 -2.43 -17.55
CA GLY A 309 22.93 -3.80 -17.92
C GLY A 309 21.74 -4.57 -18.49
N GLU A 310 20.53 -4.33 -17.99
CA GLU A 310 19.32 -5.02 -18.44
C GLU A 310 18.92 -4.62 -19.86
N TYR A 311 18.88 -3.30 -20.17
CA TYR A 311 18.55 -2.91 -21.55
C TYR A 311 19.68 -3.20 -22.54
N GLN A 312 20.97 -3.18 -22.11
CA GLN A 312 22.09 -3.61 -22.96
C GLN A 312 22.02 -5.11 -23.26
N MET A 313 21.45 -5.94 -22.38
CA MET A 313 21.15 -7.34 -22.65
C MET A 313 19.89 -7.55 -23.52
N GLY A 314 19.20 -6.50 -23.91
CA GLY A 314 18.01 -6.56 -24.75
C GLY A 314 16.72 -6.87 -24.00
N LEU A 315 16.65 -6.63 -22.69
CA LEU A 315 15.39 -6.72 -21.95
C LEU A 315 14.45 -5.58 -22.34
N VAL A 316 13.17 -5.89 -22.34
CA VAL A 316 12.09 -4.94 -22.61
C VAL A 316 11.50 -4.46 -21.27
N PRO A 317 11.30 -3.15 -21.07
CA PRO A 317 10.63 -2.67 -19.86
C PRO A 317 9.14 -3.01 -19.86
N GLY A 318 8.55 -3.13 -18.68
CA GLY A 318 7.11 -3.13 -18.49
C GLY A 318 6.52 -1.74 -18.76
N ASP A 319 5.20 -1.68 -18.87
CA ASP A 319 4.43 -0.50 -19.27
C ASP A 319 3.47 0.01 -18.17
N GLY A 320 3.52 -0.58 -16.97
CA GLY A 320 2.64 -0.18 -15.89
C GLY A 320 2.94 -0.80 -14.54
N PHE A 321 2.14 -0.42 -13.55
CA PHE A 321 2.22 -0.87 -12.17
C PHE A 321 0.94 -1.61 -11.76
N PRO A 322 0.74 -2.85 -12.24
CA PRO A 322 -0.46 -3.62 -11.94
C PRO A 322 -0.54 -3.99 -10.46
N VAL A 323 -1.76 -4.14 -9.97
CA VAL A 323 -2.08 -4.65 -8.65
C VAL A 323 -2.89 -5.94 -8.83
N PHE A 324 -2.59 -6.95 -8.06
CA PHE A 324 -3.15 -8.30 -8.17
C PHE A 324 -4.12 -8.56 -7.04
N ASP A 325 -5.28 -9.13 -7.34
CA ASP A 325 -6.23 -9.57 -6.34
C ASP A 325 -5.88 -11.00 -5.89
N LEU A 326 -5.51 -11.15 -4.61
CA LEU A 326 -5.34 -12.42 -3.95
C LEU A 326 -6.48 -12.65 -2.94
N ASP A 327 -6.63 -13.87 -2.48
CA ASP A 327 -7.70 -14.25 -1.55
C ASP A 327 -7.68 -13.48 -0.21
N PHE A 328 -6.53 -12.96 0.19
CA PHE A 328 -6.36 -12.19 1.41
C PHE A 328 -6.34 -10.67 1.22
N GLY A 329 -6.16 -10.16 0.00
CA GLY A 329 -6.07 -8.73 -0.28
C GLY A 329 -5.33 -8.42 -1.57
N ARG A 330 -5.10 -7.12 -1.82
CA ARG A 330 -4.50 -6.62 -3.05
C ARG A 330 -2.99 -6.44 -2.90
N VAL A 331 -2.24 -6.98 -3.85
CA VAL A 331 -0.77 -7.03 -3.79
C VAL A 331 -0.18 -6.36 -5.02
N GLY A 332 0.80 -5.49 -4.82
CA GLY A 332 1.60 -4.93 -5.89
C GLY A 332 3.02 -5.51 -5.91
N ALA A 333 3.76 -5.27 -6.99
CA ALA A 333 5.16 -5.66 -7.09
C ALA A 333 6.01 -4.55 -7.70
N LEU A 334 7.26 -4.44 -7.23
CA LEU A 334 8.33 -3.63 -7.79
C LEU A 334 9.63 -4.44 -7.75
N VAL A 335 10.61 -4.11 -8.59
CA VAL A 335 11.86 -4.88 -8.68
C VAL A 335 13.08 -3.96 -8.59
N CYS A 336 13.94 -4.21 -7.61
CA CYS A 336 15.33 -3.71 -7.52
C CYS A 336 15.46 -2.19 -7.84
N TRP A 337 15.84 -1.83 -9.07
CA TRP A 337 16.07 -0.45 -9.52
C TRP A 337 14.84 0.45 -9.43
N ASP A 338 13.62 -0.13 -9.42
CA ASP A 338 12.37 0.63 -9.20
C ASP A 338 12.36 1.39 -7.87
N ASN A 339 13.15 0.95 -6.87
CA ASN A 339 13.23 1.60 -5.55
C ASN A 339 13.81 3.02 -5.57
N TRP A 340 14.58 3.35 -6.61
CA TRP A 340 15.12 4.69 -6.78
C TRP A 340 14.06 5.73 -7.17
N PHE A 341 12.94 5.27 -7.68
CA PHE A 341 11.84 6.09 -8.16
C PHE A 341 10.69 6.04 -7.14
N SER A 342 10.61 7.04 -6.27
CA SER A 342 9.59 7.11 -5.22
C SER A 342 8.16 7.10 -5.76
N GLU A 343 8.00 7.55 -7.02
CA GLU A 343 6.74 7.54 -7.74
C GLU A 343 6.19 6.12 -7.94
N SER A 344 7.08 5.14 -8.15
CA SER A 344 6.70 3.75 -8.42
C SER A 344 5.81 3.17 -7.32
N ILE A 345 6.24 3.27 -6.07
CA ILE A 345 5.45 2.72 -4.94
C ILE A 345 4.15 3.51 -4.72
N LYS A 346 4.16 4.82 -4.99
CA LYS A 346 2.95 5.65 -4.89
C LYS A 346 1.92 5.28 -5.96
N LEU A 347 2.38 4.92 -7.17
CA LEU A 347 1.49 4.42 -8.23
C LEU A 347 0.92 3.05 -7.89
N VAL A 348 1.73 2.14 -7.37
CA VAL A 348 1.27 0.84 -6.88
C VAL A 348 0.22 1.02 -5.77
N LYS A 349 0.48 1.90 -4.79
CA LYS A 349 -0.50 2.22 -3.75
C LYS A 349 -1.78 2.80 -4.33
N ARG A 350 -1.69 3.76 -5.26
CA ARG A 350 -2.86 4.37 -5.92
C ARG A 350 -3.66 3.35 -6.72
N GLY A 351 -3.01 2.28 -7.21
CA GLY A 351 -3.68 1.10 -7.76
C GLY A 351 -4.45 0.30 -6.72
N GLY A 352 -4.32 0.62 -5.43
CA GLY A 352 -5.03 -0.01 -4.32
C GLY A 352 -4.27 -1.17 -3.67
N ALA A 353 -2.95 -1.27 -3.85
CA ALA A 353 -2.16 -2.29 -3.17
C ALA A 353 -2.15 -2.09 -1.65
N GLU A 354 -2.26 -3.19 -0.92
CA GLU A 354 -2.22 -3.28 0.54
C GLU A 354 -0.93 -3.93 1.04
N LEU A 355 -0.18 -4.57 0.14
CA LEU A 355 1.10 -5.24 0.39
C LEU A 355 1.98 -5.09 -0.86
N LEU A 356 3.29 -4.85 -0.67
CA LEU A 356 4.26 -4.80 -1.77
C LEU A 356 5.21 -5.99 -1.74
N LEU A 357 5.39 -6.63 -2.88
CA LEU A 357 6.43 -7.62 -3.14
C LEU A 357 7.64 -6.92 -3.76
N PHE A 358 8.79 -7.03 -3.11
CA PHE A 358 10.00 -6.32 -3.54
C PHE A 358 11.21 -7.24 -3.64
N PRO A 359 11.34 -8.03 -4.73
CA PRO A 359 12.56 -8.78 -5.01
C PRO A 359 13.65 -7.87 -5.56
N LEU A 360 14.90 -8.10 -5.14
CA LEU A 360 16.07 -7.38 -5.66
C LEU A 360 17.32 -8.25 -5.66
N ALA A 361 18.30 -7.83 -6.46
CA ALA A 361 19.61 -8.48 -6.50
C ALA A 361 20.45 -8.11 -5.26
N GLY A 362 20.44 -6.84 -4.91
CA GLY A 362 21.14 -6.29 -3.78
C GLY A 362 21.17 -4.76 -3.82
N CYS A 363 21.66 -4.15 -2.75
CA CYS A 363 21.78 -2.72 -2.60
C CYS A 363 22.89 -2.38 -1.62
N ALA A 364 23.14 -1.11 -1.35
CA ALA A 364 23.99 -0.66 -0.27
C ALA A 364 23.27 -0.73 1.09
N GLN A 365 24.00 -0.76 2.19
CA GLN A 365 23.45 -0.89 3.55
C GLN A 365 22.51 0.29 3.90
N ASP A 366 22.83 1.50 3.47
CA ASP A 366 22.00 2.69 3.69
C ASP A 366 20.60 2.58 3.06
N HIS A 367 20.45 1.80 1.97
CA HIS A 367 19.13 1.47 1.42
C HIS A 367 18.30 0.63 2.38
N VAL A 368 18.93 -0.34 3.05
CA VAL A 368 18.26 -1.19 4.03
C VAL A 368 17.80 -0.37 5.22
N ASP A 369 18.62 0.56 5.67
CA ASP A 369 18.38 1.31 6.91
C ASP A 369 17.50 2.55 6.70
N THR A 370 17.45 3.05 5.46
CA THR A 370 16.77 4.33 5.17
C THR A 370 15.74 4.22 4.05
N VAL A 371 16.15 3.75 2.86
CA VAL A 371 15.29 3.88 1.67
C VAL A 371 14.10 2.92 1.72
N PHE A 372 14.28 1.66 2.10
CA PHE A 372 13.14 0.73 2.23
C PHE A 372 12.16 1.13 3.32
N PRO A 373 12.61 1.48 4.56
CA PRO A 373 11.71 2.07 5.56
C PRO A 373 10.95 3.30 5.05
N ALA A 374 11.64 4.23 4.37
CA ALA A 374 11.00 5.41 3.79
C ALA A 374 9.93 5.04 2.76
N ARG A 375 10.16 4.03 1.91
CA ARG A 375 9.14 3.58 0.93
C ARG A 375 7.90 3.00 1.60
N ALA A 376 8.08 2.23 2.68
CA ALA A 376 6.95 1.73 3.45
C ALA A 376 6.12 2.88 4.05
N ILE A 377 6.80 3.88 4.61
CA ILE A 377 6.16 5.10 5.15
C ILE A 377 5.48 5.90 4.04
N ASP A 378 6.17 6.15 2.91
CA ASP A 378 5.65 6.92 1.76
C ASP A 378 4.32 6.37 1.21
N ALA A 379 4.18 5.06 1.22
CA ALA A 379 2.99 4.39 0.72
C ALA A 379 2.02 3.98 1.83
N GLY A 380 2.47 3.90 3.08
CA GLY A 380 1.69 3.39 4.20
C GLY A 380 1.30 1.91 4.06
N ILE A 381 2.10 1.12 3.33
CA ILE A 381 1.87 -0.32 3.13
C ILE A 381 3.10 -1.15 3.53
N PRO A 382 2.89 -2.38 4.02
CA PRO A 382 3.99 -3.30 4.32
C PRO A 382 4.74 -3.72 3.05
N ILE A 383 6.03 -4.03 3.20
CA ILE A 383 6.90 -4.47 2.10
C ILE A 383 7.58 -5.78 2.46
N LEU A 384 7.47 -6.79 1.59
CA LEU A 384 8.30 -7.98 1.62
C LEU A 384 9.55 -7.71 0.79
N VAL A 385 10.71 -7.69 1.43
CA VAL A 385 12.01 -7.41 0.80
C VAL A 385 12.80 -8.70 0.67
N ALA A 386 13.00 -9.17 -0.56
CA ALA A 386 13.76 -10.38 -0.86
C ALA A 386 15.03 -10.04 -1.64
N MET A 387 16.18 -10.10 -0.97
CA MET A 387 17.49 -9.81 -1.52
C MET A 387 18.26 -11.08 -1.86
N ARG A 388 18.92 -11.09 -3.01
CA ARG A 388 19.77 -12.21 -3.45
C ARG A 388 21.14 -12.23 -2.75
N GLN A 389 21.65 -11.05 -2.36
CA GLN A 389 22.95 -10.95 -1.68
C GLN A 389 22.80 -11.33 -0.20
N GLY A 390 23.42 -12.45 0.18
CA GLY A 390 23.26 -13.03 1.52
C GLY A 390 23.90 -12.26 2.69
N HIS A 391 24.57 -11.13 2.46
CA HIS A 391 25.09 -10.27 3.53
C HIS A 391 24.12 -9.16 3.95
N LEU A 392 23.03 -8.98 3.21
CA LEU A 392 21.95 -8.05 3.53
C LEU A 392 20.71 -8.82 3.97
N PRO A 393 19.84 -8.22 4.80
CA PRO A 393 18.69 -8.90 5.35
C PRO A 393 17.61 -9.14 4.29
N ASN A 394 17.07 -10.33 4.24
CA ASN A 394 15.74 -10.60 3.70
C ASN A 394 14.73 -10.39 4.81
N GLY A 395 13.58 -9.79 4.55
CA GLY A 395 12.64 -9.55 5.63
C GLY A 395 11.38 -8.80 5.25
N ILE A 396 10.68 -8.38 6.29
CA ILE A 396 9.38 -7.75 6.19
C ILE A 396 9.43 -6.42 6.93
N ILE A 397 9.03 -5.36 6.23
CA ILE A 397 8.90 -4.01 6.77
C ILE A 397 7.41 -3.71 6.88
N ASP A 398 7.00 -3.22 8.04
CA ASP A 398 5.64 -2.76 8.22
C ASP A 398 5.47 -1.32 7.70
N ARG A 399 4.23 -0.87 7.56
CA ARG A 399 3.82 0.43 7.00
C ARG A 399 4.38 1.66 7.71
N ASP A 400 4.88 1.50 8.92
CA ASP A 400 5.58 2.54 9.69
C ASP A 400 7.11 2.56 9.48
N GLY A 401 7.60 1.75 8.54
CA GLY A 401 9.03 1.63 8.25
C GLY A 401 9.79 0.68 9.19
N THR A 402 9.11 0.04 10.14
CA THR A 402 9.74 -0.88 11.07
C THR A 402 9.99 -2.24 10.42
N TRP A 403 11.21 -2.75 10.51
CA TRP A 403 11.51 -4.14 10.17
C TRP A 403 10.95 -5.08 11.23
N VAL A 404 9.87 -5.76 10.91
CA VAL A 404 9.21 -6.70 11.85
C VAL A 404 9.78 -8.11 11.82
N ALA A 405 10.45 -8.49 10.74
CA ALA A 405 11.19 -9.74 10.64
C ALA A 405 12.39 -9.60 9.70
N LYS A 406 13.49 -10.27 10.01
CA LYS A 406 14.71 -10.31 9.18
C LYS A 406 15.35 -11.71 9.24
N THR A 407 16.01 -12.12 8.16
CA THR A 407 16.88 -13.29 8.12
C THR A 407 18.14 -13.01 7.31
N PHE A 408 19.26 -13.63 7.69
CA PHE A 408 20.53 -13.62 6.96
C PHE A 408 21.00 -15.05 6.63
N GLU A 409 20.26 -16.04 7.09
CA GLU A 409 20.64 -17.44 7.00
C GLU A 409 20.35 -18.00 5.60
N ASP A 410 21.28 -18.80 5.08
CA ASP A 410 21.08 -19.52 3.83
C ASP A 410 19.96 -20.57 3.97
N CYS A 411 19.05 -20.58 3.01
CA CYS A 411 17.79 -21.31 3.07
C CYS A 411 16.95 -21.03 4.32
N GLY A 412 17.29 -19.93 5.07
CA GLY A 412 16.47 -19.38 6.12
C GLY A 412 15.27 -18.60 5.56
N TYR A 413 14.50 -18.05 6.48
CA TYR A 413 13.34 -17.23 6.13
C TYR A 413 13.04 -16.19 7.20
N ALA A 414 12.41 -15.09 6.80
CA ALA A 414 11.75 -14.16 7.68
C ALA A 414 10.23 -14.38 7.61
N VAL A 415 9.56 -14.38 8.76
CA VAL A 415 8.10 -14.56 8.84
C VAL A 415 7.48 -13.55 9.78
N ALA A 416 6.34 -12.98 9.37
CA ALA A 416 5.50 -12.12 10.20
C ALA A 416 4.03 -12.27 9.81
N ASP A 417 3.15 -12.16 10.80
CA ASP A 417 1.71 -12.01 10.58
C ASP A 417 1.41 -10.50 10.47
N ILE A 418 0.98 -10.06 9.30
CA ILE A 418 0.60 -8.67 9.02
C ILE A 418 -0.92 -8.57 8.97
N ASP A 419 -1.49 -7.70 9.77
CA ASP A 419 -2.92 -7.39 9.67
C ASP A 419 -3.12 -6.26 8.66
N LEU A 420 -3.72 -6.58 7.51
CA LEU A 420 -3.99 -5.58 6.46
C LEU A 420 -5.04 -4.55 6.87
N ASN A 421 -5.85 -4.84 7.89
CA ASN A 421 -6.83 -3.91 8.45
C ASN A 421 -6.25 -3.07 9.59
N GLU A 422 -5.03 -3.35 10.06
CA GLU A 422 -4.43 -2.58 11.13
C GLU A 422 -4.13 -1.14 10.67
N ARG A 423 -4.58 -0.18 11.46
CA ARG A 423 -4.27 1.23 11.27
C ARG A 423 -3.13 1.62 12.19
N LYS A 424 -1.94 1.87 11.65
CA LYS A 424 -0.80 2.37 12.41
C LYS A 424 -0.81 3.89 12.40
N ARG A 425 -1.31 4.45 13.47
CA ARG A 425 -1.41 5.90 13.65
C ARG A 425 -0.07 6.47 14.10
N THR A 426 0.31 7.58 13.49
CA THR A 426 1.51 8.33 13.83
C THR A 426 1.19 9.79 14.08
N PHE A 427 2.09 10.49 14.79
CA PHE A 427 1.96 11.93 14.93
C PHE A 427 2.29 12.65 13.65
N TRP A 428 1.41 13.60 13.30
CA TRP A 428 1.62 14.50 12.19
C TRP A 428 1.55 15.94 12.66
N LEU A 429 2.47 16.77 12.17
CA LEU A 429 2.44 18.20 12.47
C LEU A 429 1.14 18.87 12.03
N SER A 430 0.52 18.39 10.97
CA SER A 430 -0.70 18.94 10.38
C SER A 430 -1.98 18.52 11.09
N VAL A 431 -1.97 17.52 11.94
CA VAL A 431 -3.15 17.09 12.70
C VAL A 431 -3.12 17.53 14.17
N GLY A 432 -2.24 18.50 14.50
CA GLY A 432 -2.15 19.07 15.84
C GLY A 432 -1.71 18.05 16.90
N PRO A 433 -2.36 18.00 18.09
CA PRO A 433 -2.01 17.05 19.14
C PRO A 433 -2.49 15.61 18.86
N GLY A 434 -2.93 15.34 17.64
CA GLY A 434 -3.53 14.06 17.25
C GLY A 434 -2.60 13.13 16.50
N GLN A 435 -3.15 11.98 16.15
CA GLN A 435 -2.53 10.96 15.32
C GLN A 435 -3.39 10.69 14.10
N GLY A 436 -2.74 10.42 12.96
CA GLY A 436 -3.39 10.01 11.72
C GLY A 436 -2.76 8.75 11.13
N ASP A 437 -3.47 8.10 10.25
CA ASP A 437 -2.96 6.96 9.50
C ASP A 437 -2.20 7.44 8.25
N PRO A 438 -0.91 7.13 8.09
CA PRO A 438 -0.13 7.51 6.92
C PRO A 438 -0.75 7.03 5.62
N TYR A 439 -1.33 5.84 5.61
CA TYR A 439 -1.95 5.26 4.42
C TYR A 439 -3.07 6.15 3.87
N GLU A 440 -3.93 6.65 4.74
CA GLU A 440 -5.02 7.54 4.36
C GLU A 440 -4.51 8.94 4.00
N LEU A 441 -3.62 9.50 4.82
CA LEU A 441 -3.14 10.87 4.64
C LEU A 441 -2.55 11.11 3.24
N TYR A 442 -1.64 10.25 2.79
CA TYR A 442 -0.99 10.43 1.49
C TYR A 442 -1.96 10.25 0.32
N TYR A 443 -3.01 9.49 0.51
CA TYR A 443 -4.04 9.32 -0.50
C TYR A 443 -4.99 10.53 -0.52
N ASP A 444 -5.52 10.90 0.63
CA ASP A 444 -6.63 11.85 0.75
C ASP A 444 -6.18 13.32 0.74
N GLU A 445 -4.95 13.63 1.18
CA GLU A 445 -4.44 15.00 1.17
C GLU A 445 -3.49 15.32 0.00
N SER A 446 -3.23 14.36 -0.89
CA SER A 446 -2.40 14.61 -2.06
C SER A 446 -3.11 15.52 -3.08
N ARG A 447 -2.31 16.19 -3.92
CA ARG A 447 -2.76 17.13 -4.95
C ARG A 447 -2.44 16.63 -6.36
N PRO A 448 -3.10 15.55 -6.84
CA PRO A 448 -2.78 14.92 -8.13
C PRO A 448 -2.88 15.88 -9.31
N GLU A 449 -3.79 16.85 -9.26
CA GLU A 449 -3.95 17.90 -10.29
C GLU A 449 -2.69 18.76 -10.50
N LEU A 450 -1.81 18.83 -9.49
CA LEU A 450 -0.51 19.50 -9.63
C LEU A 450 0.52 18.58 -10.27
N TYR A 451 0.44 17.28 -10.01
CA TYR A 451 1.40 16.29 -10.52
C TYR A 451 1.15 16.00 -12.00
N GLU A 452 -0.08 15.98 -12.45
CA GLU A 452 -0.47 15.80 -13.86
C GLU A 452 0.05 16.92 -14.76
N LYS A 453 0.14 18.15 -14.23
CA LYS A 453 0.65 19.33 -14.94
C LYS A 453 2.18 19.44 -14.95
N PHE A 454 2.87 18.54 -14.25
CA PHE A 454 4.32 18.62 -14.13
C PHE A 454 5.01 18.25 -15.44
N ASP A 455 5.87 19.13 -15.96
CA ASP A 455 6.72 18.83 -17.13
C ASP A 455 7.92 18.00 -16.67
N TRP A 456 7.88 16.69 -16.93
CA TRP A 456 8.94 15.74 -16.62
C TRP A 456 10.18 15.85 -17.51
N LYS A 457 10.20 16.79 -18.45
CA LYS A 457 11.39 17.03 -19.25
C LYS A 457 12.54 17.51 -18.36
N LYS A 458 13.69 16.87 -18.54
CA LYS A 458 14.88 17.24 -17.78
C LYS A 458 15.21 18.71 -18.02
N PRO A 459 15.31 19.56 -16.98
CA PRO A 459 15.71 20.93 -17.16
C PRO A 459 17.12 20.98 -17.77
N ARG A 460 17.32 21.81 -18.75
CA ARG A 460 18.66 22.08 -19.28
C ARG A 460 19.47 22.80 -18.21
N ARG A 461 20.64 22.28 -17.87
CA ARG A 461 21.60 22.94 -17.00
C ARG A 461 22.27 24.09 -17.73
#